data_c7fc22a7e766c921e4bb24bfd242593c
#
_entry.id   c7fc22a7e766c921e4bb24bfd242593c
#
_cell.length_a   1.000
_cell.length_b   1.000
_cell.length_c   1.000
_cell.angle_alpha   90.00
_cell.angle_beta   90.00
_cell.angle_gamma   90.00
#
_symmetry.space_group_name_H-M   'P 1'
#
loop_
_entity.id
_entity.type
_entity.pdbx_description
1 polymer ?
#
loop_
_entity_poly.entity_id
_entity_poly.type
_entity_poly.pdbx_seq_one_letter_code
_entity_poly.pdbx_strand_id
1 'polypeptide(L)'
;MPKFSQASFSKLSTCHPDLQALFYEVIKYFDCTILEGYRNEADQEKAFEEGNTKLHWPHGKHNANPSMAVDVTPYPVNLNDEKLSLWFGGYVMGIAQKLKDEGKMTHSVRWGGSWDGLGKLDRPGQLNDADHFELVV
;
A
#
# COMPACT_ATOMS: atom_id res chain seq x y z
N MET A 1 14.16 16.21 -6.40
CA MET A 1 12.92 15.45 -6.15
C MET A 1 13.20 13.97 -6.21
N PRO A 2 12.77 13.21 -5.22
CA PRO A 2 12.87 11.76 -5.28
C PRO A 2 12.13 11.19 -6.48
N LYS A 3 12.63 10.08 -6.99
CA LYS A 3 12.01 9.35 -8.09
C LYS A 3 12.03 7.86 -7.77
N PHE A 4 11.05 7.13 -8.29
CA PHE A 4 11.04 5.68 -8.15
C PHE A 4 12.21 5.04 -8.88
N SER A 5 12.81 3.99 -8.27
CA SER A 5 13.71 3.09 -8.97
C SER A 5 12.95 2.37 -10.08
N GLN A 6 13.69 1.76 -11.02
CA GLN A 6 13.08 0.97 -12.08
C GLN A 6 12.23 -0.18 -11.50
N ALA A 7 12.72 -0.82 -10.43
CA ALA A 7 11.98 -1.89 -9.77
C ALA A 7 10.66 -1.40 -9.17
N SER A 8 10.69 -0.26 -8.45
CA SER A 8 9.46 0.34 -7.89
C SER A 8 8.49 0.77 -8.99
N PHE A 9 9.00 1.41 -10.03
CA PHE A 9 8.19 1.82 -11.18
C PHE A 9 7.47 0.62 -11.79
N SER A 10 8.19 -0.48 -12.03
CA SER A 10 7.62 -1.70 -12.62
C SER A 10 6.51 -2.28 -11.76
N LYS A 11 6.70 -2.33 -10.44
CA LYS A 11 5.70 -2.84 -9.50
C LYS A 11 4.48 -1.94 -9.44
N LEU A 12 4.67 -0.62 -9.36
CA LEU A 12 3.56 0.33 -9.30
C LEU A 12 2.73 0.31 -10.60
N SER A 13 3.37 0.06 -11.74
CA SER A 13 2.66 -0.01 -13.03
C SER A 13 1.67 -1.18 -13.12
N THR A 14 1.76 -2.17 -12.23
CA THR A 14 0.79 -3.28 -12.16
C THR A 14 -0.45 -2.94 -11.35
N CYS A 15 -0.49 -1.77 -10.73
CA CYS A 15 -1.58 -1.35 -9.86
C CYS A 15 -2.64 -0.53 -10.60
N HIS A 16 -3.83 -0.47 -10.00
CA HIS A 16 -4.92 0.39 -10.47
C HIS A 16 -4.44 1.84 -10.62
N PRO A 17 -4.96 2.59 -11.63
CA PRO A 17 -4.58 3.98 -11.85
C PRO A 17 -4.69 4.89 -10.62
N ASP A 18 -5.67 4.66 -9.74
CA ASP A 18 -5.80 5.43 -8.50
C ASP A 18 -4.58 5.27 -7.59
N LEU A 19 -4.08 4.03 -7.45
CA LEU A 19 -2.87 3.80 -6.65
C LEU A 19 -1.63 4.40 -7.29
N GLN A 20 -1.55 4.38 -8.61
CA GLN A 20 -0.47 5.04 -9.33
C GLN A 20 -0.51 6.55 -9.10
N ALA A 21 -1.68 7.18 -9.24
CA ALA A 21 -1.86 8.61 -9.00
C ALA A 21 -1.44 8.99 -7.58
N LEU A 22 -1.84 8.19 -6.59
CA LEU A 22 -1.51 8.42 -5.20
C LEU A 22 0.01 8.44 -4.97
N PHE A 23 0.71 7.40 -5.39
CA PHE A 23 2.13 7.28 -5.07
C PHE A 23 3.04 8.12 -5.96
N TYR A 24 2.62 8.50 -7.16
CA TYR A 24 3.30 9.52 -7.92
C TYR A 24 3.19 10.90 -7.26
N GLU A 25 2.11 11.18 -6.56
CA GLU A 25 2.01 12.40 -5.76
C GLU A 25 2.87 12.31 -4.50
N VAL A 26 2.83 11.19 -3.78
CA VAL A 26 3.62 10.99 -2.55
C VAL A 26 5.11 11.13 -2.80
N ILE A 27 5.65 10.50 -3.86
CA ILE A 27 7.09 10.48 -4.14
C ILE A 27 7.66 11.88 -4.39
N LYS A 28 6.83 12.83 -4.81
CA LYS A 28 7.28 14.21 -5.01
C LYS A 28 7.78 14.85 -3.71
N TYR A 29 7.26 14.40 -2.57
CA TYR A 29 7.50 15.02 -1.27
C TYR A 29 8.18 14.11 -0.26
N PHE A 30 8.07 12.80 -0.45
CA PHE A 30 8.63 11.83 0.48
C PHE A 30 9.09 10.59 -0.26
N ASP A 31 10.39 10.27 -0.12
CA ASP A 31 10.99 9.14 -0.83
C ASP A 31 10.47 7.81 -0.28
N CYS A 32 10.09 6.91 -1.18
CA CYS A 32 9.53 5.62 -0.81
C CYS A 32 9.83 4.56 -1.87
N THR A 33 9.67 3.30 -1.46
CA THR A 33 9.93 2.12 -2.28
C THR A 33 8.64 1.30 -2.39
N ILE A 34 8.28 0.93 -3.61
CA ILE A 34 7.16 0.01 -3.84
C ILE A 34 7.68 -1.41 -3.62
N LEU A 35 7.10 -2.11 -2.63
CA LEU A 35 7.50 -3.47 -2.29
C LEU A 35 6.74 -4.50 -3.13
N GLU A 36 5.44 -4.28 -3.35
CA GLU A 36 4.60 -5.22 -4.09
C GLU A 36 3.37 -4.54 -4.68
N GLY A 37 3.04 -4.88 -5.94
CA GLY A 37 1.80 -4.53 -6.60
C GLY A 37 0.96 -5.78 -6.86
N TYR A 38 0.76 -6.15 -8.14
CA TYR A 38 0.04 -7.36 -8.49
C TYR A 38 0.75 -8.61 -7.96
N ARG A 39 -0.05 -9.54 -7.42
CA ARG A 39 0.42 -10.83 -6.90
C ARG A 39 -0.33 -11.95 -7.61
N ASN A 40 0.39 -12.84 -8.28
CA ASN A 40 -0.18 -13.98 -8.97
C ASN A 40 -0.54 -15.12 -7.99
N GLU A 41 -1.14 -16.20 -8.53
CA GLU A 41 -1.59 -17.33 -7.72
C GLU A 41 -0.45 -17.98 -6.93
N ALA A 42 0.68 -18.26 -7.58
CA ALA A 42 1.81 -18.90 -6.92
C ALA A 42 2.35 -18.05 -5.76
N ASP A 43 2.49 -16.75 -5.97
CA ASP A 43 2.99 -15.83 -4.94
C ASP A 43 1.98 -15.64 -3.82
N GLN A 44 0.68 -15.62 -4.13
CA GLN A 44 -0.37 -15.53 -3.10
C GLN A 44 -0.38 -16.76 -2.20
N GLU A 45 -0.30 -17.95 -2.78
CA GLU A 45 -0.29 -19.18 -2.01
C GLU A 45 0.99 -19.32 -1.18
N LYS A 46 2.14 -18.87 -1.71
CA LYS A 46 3.38 -18.81 -0.95
C LYS A 46 3.26 -17.89 0.26
N ALA A 47 2.69 -16.69 0.06
CA ALA A 47 2.46 -15.74 1.15
C ALA A 47 1.54 -16.33 2.22
N PHE A 48 0.52 -17.09 1.82
CA PHE A 48 -0.37 -17.78 2.75
C PHE A 48 0.38 -18.83 3.57
N GLU A 49 1.18 -19.66 2.92
CA GLU A 49 1.99 -20.70 3.58
C GLU A 49 3.00 -20.09 4.57
N GLU A 50 3.56 -18.94 4.24
CA GLU A 50 4.51 -18.23 5.11
C GLU A 50 3.82 -17.43 6.24
N GLY A 51 2.49 -17.41 6.29
CA GLY A 51 1.75 -16.69 7.31
C GLY A 51 1.65 -15.18 7.10
N ASN A 52 2.01 -14.67 5.91
CA ASN A 52 2.00 -13.25 5.60
C ASN A 52 0.63 -12.75 5.15
N THR A 53 -0.30 -13.65 4.86
CA THR A 53 -1.69 -13.33 4.53
C THR A 53 -2.61 -14.44 5.04
N LYS A 54 -3.87 -14.11 5.29
CA LYS A 54 -4.91 -15.08 5.64
C LYS A 54 -5.80 -15.46 4.46
N LEU A 55 -5.49 -14.94 3.27
CA LEU A 55 -6.31 -15.11 2.08
C LEU A 55 -5.61 -15.99 1.06
N HIS A 56 -6.38 -16.92 0.48
CA HIS A 56 -5.98 -17.71 -0.69
C HIS A 56 -6.31 -16.97 -1.99
N TRP A 57 -5.59 -17.31 -3.06
CA TRP A 57 -5.93 -16.86 -4.40
C TRP A 57 -7.36 -17.28 -4.75
N PRO A 58 -8.19 -16.47 -5.40
CA PRO A 58 -7.93 -15.10 -5.90
C PRO A 58 -8.53 -14.01 -5.00
N HIS A 59 -8.63 -14.24 -3.70
CA HIS A 59 -9.39 -13.40 -2.78
C HIS A 59 -8.62 -12.21 -2.21
N GLY A 60 -7.30 -12.12 -2.44
CA GLY A 60 -6.50 -10.99 -1.99
C GLY A 60 -6.69 -9.77 -2.90
N LYS A 61 -6.61 -8.57 -2.32
CA LYS A 61 -6.66 -7.32 -3.08
C LYS A 61 -5.50 -7.16 -4.07
N HIS A 62 -4.33 -7.75 -3.75
CA HIS A 62 -3.20 -7.81 -4.66
C HIS A 62 -3.45 -8.71 -5.86
N ASN A 63 -4.46 -9.58 -5.82
CA ASN A 63 -4.73 -10.57 -6.87
C ASN A 63 -5.59 -10.01 -8.01
N ALA A 64 -6.24 -8.87 -7.83
CA ALA A 64 -6.92 -8.19 -8.92
C ALA A 64 -5.89 -7.71 -9.97
N ASN A 65 -6.30 -7.62 -11.21
CA ASN A 65 -5.43 -7.13 -12.28
C ASN A 65 -6.19 -6.07 -13.09
N PRO A 66 -5.85 -4.77 -12.96
CA PRO A 66 -4.74 -4.22 -12.16
C PRO A 66 -4.96 -4.41 -10.66
N SER A 67 -3.85 -4.45 -9.91
CA SER A 67 -3.91 -4.67 -8.46
C SER A 67 -4.68 -3.58 -7.74
N MET A 68 -5.54 -3.99 -6.80
CA MET A 68 -6.30 -3.08 -5.94
C MET A 68 -5.58 -2.80 -4.62
N ALA A 69 -4.37 -3.35 -4.44
CA ALA A 69 -3.54 -3.14 -3.28
C ALA A 69 -2.08 -2.92 -3.66
N VAL A 70 -1.36 -2.20 -2.83
CA VAL A 70 0.07 -1.95 -3.00
C VAL A 70 0.74 -1.90 -1.63
N ASP A 71 1.94 -2.46 -1.53
CA ASP A 71 2.77 -2.37 -0.34
C ASP A 71 3.89 -1.38 -0.60
N VAL A 72 4.03 -0.39 0.28
CA VAL A 72 4.98 0.72 0.14
C VAL A 72 5.62 1.03 1.47
N THR A 73 6.93 1.28 1.46
CA THR A 73 7.68 1.65 2.66
C THR A 73 8.58 2.86 2.38
N PRO A 74 8.91 3.67 3.40
CA PRO A 74 9.88 4.75 3.23
C PRO A 74 11.24 4.26 2.71
N TYR A 75 11.92 5.10 1.95
CA TYR A 75 13.29 4.85 1.51
C TYR A 75 14.27 5.63 2.41
N PRO A 76 15.42 5.05 2.80
CA PRO A 76 15.86 3.67 2.52
C PRO A 76 15.06 2.63 3.32
N VAL A 77 14.91 1.45 2.73
CA VAL A 77 14.05 0.41 3.31
C VAL A 77 14.62 -0.05 4.66
N ASN A 78 13.81 0.08 5.71
CA ASN A 78 14.09 -0.45 7.04
C ASN A 78 12.78 -0.90 7.67
N LEU A 79 12.43 -2.17 7.50
CA LEU A 79 11.16 -2.72 7.97
C LEU A 79 11.08 -2.82 9.49
N ASN A 80 12.19 -2.57 10.21
CA ASN A 80 12.22 -2.52 11.68
C ASN A 80 11.87 -1.12 12.22
N ASP A 81 11.83 -0.10 11.38
CA ASP A 81 11.45 1.25 11.79
C ASP A 81 9.93 1.43 11.69
N GLU A 82 9.23 0.86 12.67
CA GLU A 82 7.77 0.90 12.71
C GLU A 82 7.22 2.32 12.84
N LYS A 83 7.86 3.15 13.64
CA LYS A 83 7.40 4.54 13.86
C LYS A 83 7.40 5.35 12.57
N LEU A 84 8.45 5.21 11.76
CA LEU A 84 8.52 5.89 10.47
C LEU A 84 7.47 5.36 9.52
N SER A 85 7.24 4.05 9.47
CA SER A 85 6.20 3.45 8.64
C SER A 85 4.81 3.93 9.03
N LEU A 86 4.52 4.07 10.33
CA LEU A 86 3.24 4.57 10.81
C LEU A 86 3.05 6.05 10.46
N TRP A 87 4.09 6.87 10.63
CA TRP A 87 4.05 8.27 10.24
C TRP A 87 3.80 8.42 8.73
N PHE A 88 4.53 7.65 7.95
CA PHE A 88 4.40 7.63 6.49
C PHE A 88 2.99 7.23 6.06
N GLY A 89 2.42 6.20 6.67
CA GLY A 89 1.07 5.74 6.35
C GLY A 89 0.03 6.83 6.58
N GLY A 90 0.11 7.54 7.71
CA GLY A 90 -0.78 8.67 7.97
C GLY A 90 -0.62 9.80 6.96
N TYR A 91 0.62 10.09 6.57
CA TYR A 91 0.92 11.06 5.51
C TYR A 91 0.27 10.67 4.19
N VAL A 92 0.42 9.41 3.78
CA VAL A 92 -0.18 8.89 2.55
C VAL A 92 -1.70 8.98 2.60
N MET A 93 -2.32 8.64 3.73
CA MET A 93 -3.77 8.70 3.88
C MET A 93 -4.31 10.13 3.73
N GLY A 94 -3.58 11.12 4.22
CA GLY A 94 -3.95 12.53 4.03
C GLY A 94 -3.88 12.95 2.55
N ILE A 95 -2.85 12.54 1.84
CA ILE A 95 -2.73 12.81 0.40
C ILE A 95 -3.84 12.10 -0.37
N ALA A 96 -4.15 10.85 -0.03
CA ALA A 96 -5.21 10.08 -0.69
C ALA A 96 -6.57 10.78 -0.55
N GLN A 97 -6.89 11.28 0.63
CA GLN A 97 -8.14 12.01 0.86
C GLN A 97 -8.20 13.28 0.01
N LYS A 98 -7.10 14.03 -0.04
CA LYS A 98 -7.00 15.24 -0.84
C LYS A 98 -7.23 14.95 -2.33
N LEU A 99 -6.55 13.93 -2.86
CA LEU A 99 -6.70 13.57 -4.27
C LEU A 99 -8.12 13.12 -4.60
N LYS A 100 -8.76 12.39 -3.70
CA LYS A 100 -10.16 12.00 -3.89
C LYS A 100 -11.08 13.21 -3.90
N ASP A 101 -10.92 14.13 -2.96
CA ASP A 101 -11.73 15.35 -2.88
C ASP A 101 -11.55 16.23 -4.12
N GLU A 102 -10.36 16.22 -4.72
CA GLU A 102 -10.07 16.94 -5.95
C GLU A 102 -10.51 16.23 -7.23
N GLY A 103 -11.06 15.03 -7.10
CA GLY A 103 -11.50 14.23 -8.25
C GLY A 103 -10.37 13.54 -9.00
N LYS A 104 -9.16 13.51 -8.45
CA LYS A 104 -7.98 12.85 -9.06
C LYS A 104 -7.90 11.37 -8.75
N MET A 105 -8.67 10.92 -7.76
CA MET A 105 -8.89 9.52 -7.43
C MET A 105 -10.38 9.27 -7.29
N THR A 106 -10.84 8.07 -7.68
CA THR A 106 -12.25 7.70 -7.59
C THR A 106 -12.56 6.83 -6.37
N HIS A 107 -11.56 6.14 -5.83
CA HIS A 107 -11.71 5.25 -4.68
C HIS A 107 -11.14 5.89 -3.42
N SER A 108 -11.75 5.54 -2.28
CA SER A 108 -11.10 5.74 -0.97
C SER A 108 -10.03 4.69 -0.76
N VAL A 109 -9.07 4.98 0.11
CA VAL A 109 -7.98 4.07 0.46
C VAL A 109 -8.20 3.56 1.88
N ARG A 110 -7.91 2.29 2.11
CA ARG A 110 -7.82 1.70 3.44
C ARG A 110 -6.36 1.29 3.67
N TRP A 111 -5.85 1.59 4.86
CA TRP A 111 -4.46 1.38 5.23
C TRP A 111 -4.35 0.35 6.34
N GLY A 112 -3.37 -0.56 6.22
CA GLY A 112 -3.18 -1.65 7.18
C GLY A 112 -2.65 -1.24 8.54
N GLY A 113 -2.17 0.00 8.70
CA GLY A 113 -1.80 0.56 10.00
C GLY A 113 -3.00 1.01 10.82
N SER A 114 -4.14 1.28 10.18
CA SER A 114 -5.40 1.63 10.84
C SER A 114 -6.56 1.19 9.96
N TRP A 115 -6.95 -0.08 10.08
CA TRP A 115 -7.93 -0.72 9.20
C TRP A 115 -9.31 -0.05 9.21
N ASP A 116 -9.69 0.56 10.34
CA ASP A 116 -10.98 1.27 10.46
C ASP A 116 -10.89 2.76 10.09
N GLY A 117 -9.69 3.25 9.78
CA GLY A 117 -9.51 4.65 9.41
C GLY A 117 -9.61 5.65 10.54
N LEU A 118 -9.66 5.19 11.80
CA LEU A 118 -9.85 6.05 12.97
C LEU A 118 -8.53 6.47 13.64
N GLY A 119 -7.40 6.10 13.03
CA GLY A 119 -6.07 6.46 13.55
C GLY A 119 -5.63 5.63 14.75
N LYS A 120 -6.34 4.55 15.07
CA LYS A 120 -5.95 3.65 16.18
C LYS A 120 -4.94 2.65 15.64
N LEU A 121 -3.71 2.77 16.12
CA LEU A 121 -2.56 2.01 15.63
C LEU A 121 -2.28 0.76 16.45
N ASP A 122 -2.71 0.74 17.72
CA ASP A 122 -2.48 -0.37 18.64
C ASP A 122 -3.78 -1.15 18.86
N ARG A 123 -4.01 -2.18 18.05
CA ARG A 123 -5.16 -3.06 18.23
C ARG A 123 -4.70 -4.47 18.51
N PRO A 124 -4.95 -5.00 19.72
CA PRO A 124 -4.63 -6.39 20.06
C PRO A 124 -5.27 -7.35 19.06
N GLY A 125 -4.49 -8.31 18.57
CA GLY A 125 -4.97 -9.34 17.67
C GLY A 125 -5.12 -8.93 16.21
N GLN A 126 -4.85 -7.66 15.85
CA GLN A 126 -4.78 -7.24 14.46
C GLN A 126 -3.38 -7.43 13.90
N LEU A 127 -3.30 -7.87 12.64
CA LEU A 127 -2.06 -7.89 11.89
C LEU A 127 -1.64 -6.45 11.63
N ASN A 128 -0.47 -6.06 12.13
CA ASN A 128 0.11 -4.76 11.81
C ASN A 128 0.69 -4.83 10.40
N ASP A 129 0.02 -4.22 9.47
CA ASP A 129 0.41 -4.20 8.07
C ASP A 129 0.55 -2.74 7.60
N ALA A 130 1.47 -2.03 8.23
CA ALA A 130 1.66 -0.60 8.02
C ALA A 130 2.10 -0.25 6.60
N ASP A 131 2.61 -1.22 5.82
CA ASP A 131 3.03 -1.00 4.44
C ASP A 131 1.89 -1.18 3.44
N HIS A 132 0.76 -1.74 3.87
CA HIS A 132 -0.34 -2.13 2.98
C HIS A 132 -1.36 -1.02 2.79
N PHE A 133 -1.62 -0.67 1.52
CA PHE A 133 -2.65 0.28 1.12
C PHE A 133 -3.55 -0.39 0.08
N GLU A 134 -4.85 -0.29 0.25
CA GLU A 134 -5.80 -0.90 -0.68
C GLU A 134 -6.95 0.04 -1.02
N LEU A 135 -7.51 -0.14 -2.22
CA LEU A 135 -8.67 0.60 -2.65
C LEU A 135 -9.95 -0.02 -2.09
N VAL A 136 -10.85 0.83 -1.63
CA VAL A 136 -12.17 0.42 -1.12
C VAL A 136 -13.16 0.45 -2.29
N VAL A 137 -13.80 -0.68 -2.50
CA VAL A 137 -14.79 -0.82 -3.56
C VAL A 137 -16.15 -0.32 -3.10
#